data_95b81b6ca45b5fc3fef9631ade31d41b
#
_entry.id   95b81b6ca45b5fc3fef9631ade31d41b
#
_cell.length_a   1.000
_cell.length_b   1.000
_cell.length_c   1.000
_cell.angle_alpha   90.00
_cell.angle_beta   90.00
_cell.angle_gamma   90.00
#
_symmetry.space_group_name_H-M   'P 1'
#
loop_
_entity.id
_entity.type
_entity.pdbx_description
1 polymer ?
#
loop_
_entity_poly.entity_id
_entity_poly.type
_entity_poly.pdbx_seq_one_letter_code
_entity_poly.pdbx_strand_id
1 'polypeptide(L)'
;MNVVIYPYSIEHRYIKEYKKLFRYNIICFMCYGNILPINNQNDNDDYCTFTDMVDGKISFDDFDTFCIIDKVPDENELYKIVEFVCSNGKNIICVEEEYLDQIEKICKRYNVKLLQCNYETIEIPEKKWNYDSEIIGIDIPVVAVMGIGQNVQKFD
;
A
#
# COMPACT_ATOMS: atom_id res chain seq x y z
N MET A 1 5.29 -2.07 -12.99
CA MET A 1 4.91 -0.77 -12.44
C MET A 1 5.58 -0.63 -11.08
N ASN A 2 6.35 0.44 -10.90
CA ASN A 2 7.04 0.76 -9.66
C ASN A 2 6.14 1.66 -8.81
N VAL A 3 6.01 1.37 -7.52
CA VAL A 3 5.10 2.09 -6.63
C VAL A 3 5.77 2.57 -5.36
N VAL A 4 5.32 3.73 -4.87
CA VAL A 4 5.54 4.20 -3.50
C VAL A 4 4.25 3.96 -2.72
N ILE A 5 4.36 3.35 -1.54
CA ILE A 5 3.22 3.01 -0.66
C ILE A 5 3.07 4.08 0.42
N TYR A 6 1.85 4.60 0.63
CA TYR A 6 1.51 5.58 1.67
C TYR A 6 0.08 5.35 2.21
N PRO A 7 -0.20 5.66 3.48
CA PRO A 7 0.74 5.85 4.56
C PRO A 7 1.34 4.52 5.02
N TYR A 8 2.57 4.53 5.48
CA TYR A 8 3.16 3.35 6.11
C TYR A 8 3.36 3.58 7.61
N SER A 9 2.92 2.61 8.38
CA SER A 9 3.15 2.53 9.81
C SER A 9 3.50 1.07 10.18
N ILE A 10 3.86 0.84 11.44
CA ILE A 10 4.15 -0.51 11.92
C ILE A 10 2.95 -1.47 11.76
N GLU A 11 1.74 -0.93 11.72
CA GLU A 11 0.51 -1.69 11.51
C GLU A 11 0.42 -2.26 10.08
N HIS A 12 1.10 -1.65 9.12
CA HIS A 12 1.16 -2.08 7.73
C HIS A 12 2.30 -3.07 7.44
N ARG A 13 3.01 -3.56 8.47
CA ARG A 13 4.12 -4.51 8.30
C ARG A 13 3.76 -5.75 7.47
N TYR A 14 2.48 -6.16 7.48
CA TYR A 14 1.99 -7.27 6.69
C TYR A 14 2.24 -7.09 5.18
N ILE A 15 2.27 -5.84 4.69
CA ILE A 15 2.53 -5.54 3.27
C ILE A 15 3.92 -6.02 2.88
N LYS A 16 4.89 -5.90 3.77
CA LYS A 16 6.26 -6.40 3.56
C LYS A 16 6.31 -7.91 3.50
N GLU A 17 5.60 -8.57 4.42
CA GLU A 17 5.54 -10.04 4.48
C GLU A 17 4.90 -10.61 3.22
N TYR A 18 3.90 -9.91 2.69
CA TYR A 18 3.18 -10.30 1.48
C TYR A 18 3.64 -9.55 0.21
N LYS A 19 4.78 -8.89 0.25
CA LYS A 19 5.35 -8.13 -0.89
C LYS A 19 5.35 -8.94 -2.20
N LYS A 20 5.54 -10.26 -2.12
CA LYS A 20 5.52 -11.16 -3.27
C LYS A 20 4.13 -11.36 -3.90
N LEU A 21 3.06 -11.03 -3.17
CA LEU A 21 1.69 -11.12 -3.65
C LEU A 21 1.26 -9.86 -4.40
N PHE A 22 2.00 -8.76 -4.24
CA PHE A 22 1.74 -7.53 -4.97
C PHE A 22 2.33 -7.64 -6.39
N ARG A 23 1.52 -7.32 -7.39
CA ARG A 23 1.98 -7.24 -8.79
C ARG A 23 2.97 -6.11 -9.03
N TYR A 24 3.06 -5.20 -8.09
CA TYR A 24 3.85 -3.98 -8.21
C TYR A 24 5.19 -4.12 -7.51
N ASN A 25 6.20 -3.54 -8.11
CA ASN A 25 7.50 -3.41 -7.47
C ASN A 25 7.46 -2.24 -6.50
N ILE A 26 7.51 -2.52 -5.21
CA ILE A 26 7.52 -1.49 -4.17
C ILE A 26 8.94 -0.92 -4.07
N ILE A 27 9.06 0.35 -4.37
CA ILE A 27 10.34 1.08 -4.31
C ILE A 27 10.58 1.60 -2.90
N CYS A 28 9.53 2.17 -2.27
CA CYS A 28 9.66 2.84 -0.99
C CYS A 28 8.35 2.79 -0.23
N PHE A 29 8.46 2.79 1.10
CA PHE A 29 7.35 2.97 2.02
C PHE A 29 7.41 4.39 2.61
N MET A 30 6.45 5.23 2.27
CA MET A 30 6.37 6.58 2.81
C MET A 30 5.59 6.59 4.13
N CYS A 31 6.26 7.06 5.18
CA CYS A 31 5.68 7.16 6.51
C CYS A 31 4.87 8.43 6.67
N TYR A 32 3.77 8.34 7.44
CA TYR A 32 2.96 9.49 7.82
C TYR A 32 3.70 10.37 8.83
N GLY A 33 3.49 11.69 8.76
CA GLY A 33 3.96 12.64 9.77
C GLY A 33 5.48 12.78 9.88
N ASN A 34 6.24 12.44 8.84
CA ASN A 34 7.71 12.49 8.83
C ASN A 34 8.37 11.64 9.94
N ILE A 35 7.70 10.61 10.42
CA ILE A 35 8.21 9.71 11.46
C ILE A 35 8.64 8.41 10.79
N LEU A 36 9.95 8.18 10.75
CA LEU A 36 10.48 6.90 10.27
C LEU A 36 10.30 5.81 11.35
N PRO A 37 9.98 4.57 10.96
CA PRO A 37 9.92 3.46 11.89
C PRO A 37 11.29 3.24 12.52
N ILE A 38 11.32 2.84 13.79
CA ILE A 38 12.57 2.45 14.46
C ILE A 38 13.07 1.19 13.74
N ASN A 39 14.16 1.34 13.00
CA ASN A 39 14.75 0.23 12.25
C ASN A 39 15.20 -0.87 13.21
N ASN A 40 14.57 -2.03 13.12
CA ASN A 40 15.25 -3.26 13.48
C ASN A 40 16.33 -3.47 12.40
N GLN A 41 17.58 -3.62 12.81
CA GLN A 41 18.81 -3.64 11.98
C GLN A 41 18.83 -4.68 10.83
N ASN A 42 17.76 -5.42 10.61
CA ASN A 42 17.59 -6.45 9.58
C ASN A 42 16.62 -6.09 8.45
N ASP A 43 16.02 -4.90 8.48
CA ASP A 43 15.09 -4.48 7.42
C ASP A 43 15.85 -3.73 6.32
N ASN A 44 16.00 -4.41 5.17
CA ASN A 44 16.52 -3.81 3.92
C ASN A 44 15.45 -3.01 3.16
N ASP A 45 14.39 -2.57 3.83
CA ASP A 45 13.34 -1.81 3.16
C ASP A 45 13.65 -0.32 3.17
N ASP A 46 13.41 0.30 2.03
CA ASP A 46 13.57 1.73 1.88
C ASP A 46 12.36 2.46 2.45
N TYR A 47 12.57 3.19 3.54
CA TYR A 47 11.57 4.08 4.12
C TYR A 47 11.88 5.51 3.73
N CYS A 48 10.84 6.28 3.49
CA CYS A 48 10.97 7.71 3.27
C CYS A 48 9.88 8.49 4.00
N THR A 49 10.07 9.78 4.06
CA THR A 49 9.08 10.76 4.50
C THR A 49 8.69 11.66 3.33
N PHE A 50 7.63 12.45 3.49
CA PHE A 50 7.30 13.45 2.49
C PHE A 50 8.42 14.47 2.32
N THR A 51 9.11 14.84 3.40
CA THR A 51 10.27 15.74 3.33
C THR A 51 11.40 15.12 2.50
N ASP A 52 11.67 13.84 2.64
CA ASP A 52 12.70 13.15 1.84
C ASP A 52 12.37 13.17 0.35
N MET A 53 11.08 13.06 -0.01
CA MET A 53 10.63 13.16 -1.40
C MET A 53 10.79 14.60 -1.94
N VAL A 54 10.45 15.61 -1.14
CA VAL A 54 10.64 17.03 -1.50
C VAL A 54 12.12 17.37 -1.67
N ASP A 55 12.97 16.84 -0.82
CA ASP A 55 14.43 17.04 -0.85
C ASP A 55 15.13 16.26 -1.97
N GLY A 56 14.36 15.46 -2.74
CA GLY A 56 14.91 14.70 -3.87
C GLY A 56 15.70 13.44 -3.48
N LYS A 57 15.57 12.95 -2.25
CA LYS A 57 16.20 11.69 -1.83
C LYS A 57 15.54 10.49 -2.52
N ILE A 58 14.27 10.63 -2.90
CA ILE A 58 13.54 9.70 -3.73
C ILE A 58 13.34 10.35 -5.08
N SER A 59 13.89 9.75 -6.12
CA SER A 59 13.74 10.25 -7.48
C SER A 59 12.35 9.93 -8.02
N PHE A 60 11.70 10.91 -8.63
CA PHE A 60 10.47 10.67 -9.37
C PHE A 60 10.67 9.73 -10.56
N ASP A 61 11.89 9.58 -11.06
CA ASP A 61 12.17 8.63 -12.15
C ASP A 61 12.16 7.18 -11.70
N ASP A 62 12.24 6.91 -10.40
CA ASP A 62 12.32 5.56 -9.86
C ASP A 62 10.94 4.89 -9.73
N PHE A 63 9.85 5.65 -9.74
CA PHE A 63 8.50 5.11 -9.61
C PHE A 63 7.50 5.72 -10.59
N ASP A 64 6.43 4.98 -10.87
CA ASP A 64 5.39 5.35 -11.82
C ASP A 64 4.11 5.83 -11.12
N THR A 65 3.86 5.31 -9.92
CA THR A 65 2.58 5.43 -9.25
C THR A 65 2.73 5.55 -7.75
N PHE A 66 1.95 6.43 -7.16
CA PHE A 66 1.84 6.61 -5.72
C PHE A 66 0.56 5.92 -5.23
N CYS A 67 0.70 5.03 -4.25
CA CYS A 67 -0.38 4.16 -3.78
C CYS A 67 -0.82 4.54 -2.37
N ILE A 68 -2.05 5.00 -2.23
CA ILE A 68 -2.70 5.34 -0.95
C ILE A 68 -3.45 4.10 -0.49
N ILE A 69 -3.02 3.50 0.61
CA ILE A 69 -3.47 2.18 1.08
C ILE A 69 -4.39 2.23 2.29
N ASP A 70 -4.43 3.34 3.01
CA ASP A 70 -5.21 3.48 4.24
C ASP A 70 -5.52 4.94 4.54
N LYS A 71 -6.35 5.16 5.54
CA LYS A 71 -6.74 6.48 6.04
C LYS A 71 -5.58 7.18 6.73
N VAL A 72 -5.60 8.49 6.63
CA VAL A 72 -4.63 9.35 7.29
C VAL A 72 -5.35 10.28 8.28
N PRO A 73 -4.72 10.65 9.39
CA PRO A 73 -5.30 11.56 10.38
C PRO A 73 -5.53 12.99 9.85
N ASP A 74 -4.72 13.46 8.91
CA ASP A 74 -4.84 14.79 8.30
C ASP A 74 -5.00 14.69 6.77
N GLU A 75 -6.23 14.85 6.30
CA GLU A 75 -6.54 14.85 4.88
C GLU A 75 -5.88 16.02 4.12
N ASN A 76 -5.66 17.17 4.78
CA ASN A 76 -5.01 18.31 4.13
C ASN A 76 -3.54 17.99 3.81
N GLU A 77 -2.87 17.25 4.68
CA GLU A 77 -1.52 16.75 4.40
C GLU A 77 -1.55 15.77 3.24
N LEU A 78 -2.50 14.82 3.22
CA LEU A 78 -2.67 13.89 2.11
C LEU A 78 -2.81 14.63 0.78
N TYR A 79 -3.73 15.59 0.70
CA TYR A 79 -3.98 16.29 -0.55
C TYR A 79 -2.78 17.12 -1.03
N LYS A 80 -1.99 17.68 -0.12
CA LYS A 80 -0.71 18.33 -0.46
C LYS A 80 0.30 17.35 -1.05
N ILE A 81 0.40 16.17 -0.45
CA ILE A 81 1.28 15.10 -0.99
C ILE A 81 0.80 14.69 -2.38
N VAL A 82 -0.50 14.44 -2.55
CA VAL A 82 -1.08 14.04 -3.84
C VAL A 82 -0.86 15.13 -4.90
N GLU A 83 -1.08 16.40 -4.57
CA GLU A 83 -0.82 17.52 -5.50
C GLU A 83 0.66 17.56 -5.93
N PHE A 84 1.57 17.39 -4.97
CA PHE A 84 3.00 17.38 -5.26
C PHE A 84 3.38 16.19 -6.17
N VAL A 85 2.89 15.01 -5.87
CA VAL A 85 3.14 13.80 -6.67
C VAL A 85 2.55 13.94 -8.08
N CYS A 86 1.31 14.42 -8.20
CA CYS A 86 0.66 14.65 -9.49
C CYS A 86 1.37 15.73 -10.32
N SER A 87 1.87 16.80 -9.68
CA SER A 87 2.63 17.85 -10.37
C SER A 87 3.94 17.33 -10.98
N ASN A 88 4.47 16.22 -10.47
CA ASN A 88 5.62 15.52 -11.01
C ASN A 88 5.22 14.38 -11.99
N GLY A 89 3.97 14.38 -12.46
CA GLY A 89 3.49 13.49 -13.52
C GLY A 89 3.25 12.04 -13.09
N LYS A 90 3.11 11.77 -11.79
CA LYS A 90 2.89 10.41 -11.29
C LYS A 90 1.42 10.08 -11.15
N ASN A 91 1.07 8.83 -11.47
CA ASN A 91 -0.27 8.34 -11.31
C ASN A 91 -0.59 8.05 -9.84
N ILE A 92 -1.88 7.97 -9.51
CA ILE A 92 -2.35 7.66 -8.17
C ILE A 92 -3.13 6.34 -8.20
N ILE A 93 -2.92 5.50 -7.19
CA ILE A 93 -3.84 4.45 -6.77
C ILE A 93 -4.38 4.87 -5.41
N CYS A 94 -5.69 4.80 -5.21
CA CYS A 94 -6.31 5.05 -3.92
C CYS A 94 -7.26 3.90 -3.59
N VAL A 95 -7.05 3.28 -2.42
CA VAL A 95 -7.90 2.21 -1.91
C VAL A 95 -9.09 2.78 -1.13
N GLU A 96 -8.90 3.92 -0.49
CA GLU A 96 -9.90 4.55 0.37
C GLU A 96 -10.93 5.35 -0.46
N GLU A 97 -12.18 4.90 -0.44
CA GLU A 97 -13.27 5.49 -1.22
C GLU A 97 -13.54 6.95 -0.86
N GLU A 98 -13.38 7.31 0.42
CA GLU A 98 -13.66 8.67 0.90
C GLU A 98 -12.78 9.75 0.27
N TYR A 99 -11.60 9.41 -0.24
CA TYR A 99 -10.68 10.35 -0.88
C TYR A 99 -10.83 10.45 -2.39
N LEU A 100 -11.53 9.50 -3.02
CA LEU A 100 -11.55 9.35 -4.48
C LEU A 100 -12.00 10.61 -5.20
N ASP A 101 -13.07 11.24 -4.76
CA ASP A 101 -13.65 12.42 -5.42
C ASP A 101 -12.67 13.60 -5.47
N GLN A 102 -11.94 13.83 -4.38
CA GLN A 102 -10.98 14.93 -4.31
C GLN A 102 -9.70 14.60 -5.06
N ILE A 103 -9.22 13.38 -4.92
CA ILE A 103 -8.02 12.91 -5.65
C ILE A 103 -8.28 12.92 -7.16
N GLU A 104 -9.47 12.52 -7.62
CA GLU A 104 -9.82 12.56 -9.05
C GLU A 104 -9.74 13.99 -9.61
N LYS A 105 -10.22 14.99 -8.85
CA LYS A 105 -10.11 16.41 -9.25
C LYS A 105 -8.65 16.85 -9.37
N ILE A 106 -7.81 16.42 -8.43
CA ILE A 106 -6.37 16.71 -8.47
C ILE A 106 -5.73 16.03 -9.69
N CYS A 107 -5.98 14.74 -9.89
CA CYS A 107 -5.44 14.01 -11.04
C CYS A 107 -5.83 14.65 -12.38
N LYS A 108 -7.10 15.06 -12.54
CA LYS A 108 -7.57 15.77 -13.74
C LYS A 108 -6.84 17.10 -13.96
N ARG A 109 -6.55 17.86 -12.90
CA ARG A 109 -5.82 19.14 -12.99
C ARG A 109 -4.42 18.95 -13.54
N TYR A 110 -3.74 17.87 -13.15
CA TYR A 110 -2.36 17.59 -13.56
C TYR A 110 -2.26 16.62 -14.75
N ASN A 111 -3.39 16.20 -15.32
CA ASN A 111 -3.45 15.26 -16.45
C ASN A 111 -2.73 13.93 -16.17
N VAL A 112 -2.88 13.41 -14.95
CA VAL A 112 -2.40 12.08 -14.51
C VAL A 112 -3.58 11.16 -14.27
N LYS A 113 -3.33 9.86 -14.15
CA LYS A 113 -4.38 8.85 -14.00
C LYS A 113 -4.62 8.54 -12.52
N LEU A 114 -5.90 8.52 -12.13
CA LEU A 114 -6.34 7.80 -10.95
C LEU A 114 -6.63 6.36 -11.39
N LEU A 115 -5.84 5.43 -10.88
CA LEU A 115 -5.97 4.01 -11.17
C LEU A 115 -6.83 3.37 -10.08
N GLN A 116 -7.82 2.59 -10.46
CA GLN A 116 -8.58 1.81 -9.51
C GLN A 116 -7.71 0.64 -9.02
N CYS A 117 -7.70 0.44 -7.71
CA CYS A 117 -7.19 -0.80 -7.14
C CYS A 117 -8.27 -1.88 -7.35
N ASN A 118 -8.16 -2.63 -8.44
CA ASN A 118 -9.01 -3.79 -8.61
C ASN A 118 -8.46 -4.90 -7.72
N TYR A 119 -9.20 -5.27 -6.69
CA TYR A 119 -8.90 -6.44 -5.84
C TYR A 119 -8.82 -7.73 -6.66
N GLU A 120 -9.49 -7.80 -7.80
CA GLU A 120 -9.37 -8.89 -8.78
C GLU A 120 -7.96 -9.04 -9.38
N THR A 121 -7.11 -8.03 -9.24
CA THR A 121 -5.71 -8.08 -9.72
C THR A 121 -4.75 -8.64 -8.69
N ILE A 122 -5.18 -8.89 -7.46
CA ILE A 122 -4.46 -9.74 -6.53
C ILE A 122 -4.74 -11.17 -6.99
N GLU A 123 -3.95 -11.68 -7.94
CA GLU A 123 -3.87 -13.11 -8.11
C GLU A 123 -3.28 -13.67 -6.82
N ILE A 124 -4.17 -14.06 -5.92
CA ILE A 124 -3.77 -14.99 -4.88
C ILE A 124 -3.33 -16.22 -5.70
N PRO A 125 -2.02 -16.54 -5.74
CA PRO A 125 -1.62 -17.75 -6.43
C PRO A 125 -2.50 -18.83 -5.82
N GLU A 126 -3.17 -19.63 -6.67
CA GLU A 126 -3.77 -20.89 -6.26
C GLU A 126 -2.63 -21.81 -5.79
N LYS A 127 -1.97 -21.43 -4.73
CA LYS A 127 -1.26 -22.38 -3.92
C LYS A 127 -2.37 -23.27 -3.40
N LYS A 128 -2.54 -24.41 -4.06
CA LYS A 128 -3.18 -25.53 -3.40
C LYS A 128 -2.58 -25.55 -2.01
N TRP A 129 -3.39 -25.18 -1.03
CA TRP A 129 -3.02 -25.31 0.35
C TRP A 129 -2.78 -26.80 0.49
N ASN A 130 -1.55 -27.27 0.37
CA ASN A 130 -1.18 -28.55 0.84
C ASN A 130 -1.34 -28.44 2.35
N TYR A 131 -2.52 -28.79 2.78
CA TYR A 131 -2.69 -29.21 4.15
C TYR A 131 -1.74 -30.40 4.28
N ASP A 132 -0.57 -30.17 4.84
CA ASP A 132 0.22 -31.28 5.32
C ASP A 132 -0.71 -32.06 6.24
N SER A 133 -1.04 -33.26 5.82
CA SER A 133 -2.04 -34.15 6.41
C SER A 133 -1.65 -34.66 7.79
N GLU A 134 -0.71 -33.99 8.43
CA GLU A 134 -0.29 -34.28 9.81
C GLU A 134 -1.12 -33.60 10.88
N ILE A 135 -2.13 -32.79 10.52
CA ILE A 135 -3.22 -32.46 11.46
C ILE A 135 -4.16 -33.66 11.48
N ILE A 136 -3.69 -34.63 12.19
CA ILE A 136 -4.26 -35.98 12.36
C ILE A 136 -5.67 -35.87 12.89
N GLY A 137 -6.61 -36.45 12.16
CA GLY A 137 -7.84 -37.03 12.74
C GLY A 137 -8.98 -36.08 12.99
N ILE A 138 -9.05 -34.96 12.28
CA ILE A 138 -10.27 -34.12 12.29
C ILE A 138 -11.02 -34.40 10.98
N ASP A 139 -12.02 -35.27 11.04
CA ASP A 139 -12.98 -35.55 9.96
C ASP A 139 -13.97 -34.39 9.72
N ILE A 140 -13.66 -33.21 10.23
CA ILE A 140 -14.50 -32.01 10.10
C ILE A 140 -13.74 -31.01 9.24
N PRO A 141 -14.37 -30.49 8.19
CA PRO A 141 -13.73 -29.45 7.38
C PRO A 141 -13.47 -28.19 8.24
N VAL A 142 -12.19 -27.84 8.39
CA VAL A 142 -11.78 -26.62 9.07
C VAL A 142 -11.59 -25.52 8.02
N VAL A 143 -12.40 -24.47 8.12
CA VAL A 143 -12.25 -23.26 7.31
C VAL A 143 -11.56 -22.20 8.16
N ALA A 144 -10.33 -21.85 7.79
CA ALA A 144 -9.63 -20.73 8.40
C ALA A 144 -9.91 -19.46 7.60
N VAL A 145 -10.51 -18.45 8.22
CA VAL A 145 -10.69 -17.13 7.65
C VAL A 145 -9.56 -16.23 8.14
N MET A 146 -8.69 -15.83 7.23
CA MET A 146 -7.64 -14.85 7.54
C MET A 146 -8.00 -13.51 6.95
N GLY A 147 -8.04 -12.47 7.79
CA GLY A 147 -8.12 -11.08 7.33
C GLY A 147 -6.71 -10.51 7.17
N ILE A 148 -6.50 -9.81 6.06
CA ILE A 148 -5.24 -9.10 5.76
C ILE A 148 -5.56 -7.62 5.89
N GLY A 149 -5.31 -7.04 7.06
CA GLY A 149 -5.56 -5.63 7.32
C GLY A 149 -6.30 -5.37 8.62
N GLN A 150 -6.39 -4.10 8.99
CA GLN A 150 -7.22 -3.66 10.10
C GLN A 150 -8.71 -3.65 9.70
N ASN A 151 -9.56 -3.87 10.69
CA ASN A 151 -11.02 -3.84 10.54
C ASN A 151 -11.61 -4.83 9.51
N VAL A 152 -10.88 -5.90 9.18
CA VAL A 152 -11.47 -6.95 8.37
C VAL A 152 -12.45 -7.74 9.25
N GLN A 153 -13.72 -7.67 8.90
CA GLN A 153 -14.75 -8.48 9.56
C GLN A 153 -14.44 -9.96 9.32
N LYS A 154 -14.01 -10.63 10.37
CA LYS A 154 -13.64 -12.06 10.32
C LYS A 154 -14.79 -12.97 10.70
N PHE A 155 -15.76 -12.42 11.43
CA PHE A 155 -16.96 -13.11 11.89
C PHE A 155 -18.12 -12.11 11.94
N ASP A 156 -19.18 -12.41 11.26
CA ASP A 156 -20.54 -11.94 11.53
C ASP A 156 -21.38 -13.15 11.94
#